data_d3d95447e17172b8cf65e8387d091fbd
#
_entry.id   d3d95447e17172b8cf65e8387d091fbd
#
_cell.length_a   1.000
_cell.length_b   1.000
_cell.length_c   1.000
_cell.angle_alpha   90.00
_cell.angle_beta   90.00
_cell.angle_gamma   90.00
#
_symmetry.space_group_name_H-M   'P 1'
#
loop_
_entity.id
_entity.type
_entity.pdbx_description
1 polymer ?
#
loop_
_entity_poly.entity_id
_entity_poly.type
_entity_poly.pdbx_seq_one_letter_code
_entity_poly.pdbx_strand_id
1 'polypeptide(L)'
;MKSDSQSLKVYNDIRRKILTSQLVPKTRLKEDAWAKKLEVSRMAVREALNRLLGERLVTFGEKGGFFVTSITEDDIHQIRELREILEVGALRLCFKKLTAAHVSRLMKICDDFSSMVEQGYFSGALEADMKFHETLIEMTGNEKLYQAYHTSHIVLFHLKLGKTQIYLDDFNQTDTEHRKIVQYLKEKKIKQAEEALIKHFARGEAAVLDLD
;
A
#
# COMPACT_ATOMS: atom_id res chain seq x y z
N MET A 1 0.51 16.42 -23.10
CA MET A 1 1.78 16.55 -22.33
C MET A 1 1.69 17.51 -21.12
N LYS A 2 1.23 18.78 -21.18
CA LYS A 2 1.08 19.63 -19.97
C LYS A 2 -0.06 19.19 -19.04
N SER A 3 -1.16 18.64 -19.55
CA SER A 3 -2.31 18.14 -18.78
C SER A 3 -1.93 16.93 -17.92
N ASP A 4 -1.24 15.94 -18.51
CA ASP A 4 -0.83 14.71 -17.83
C ASP A 4 0.08 14.97 -16.63
N SER A 5 0.97 15.97 -16.75
CA SER A 5 1.85 16.41 -15.66
C SER A 5 1.08 17.07 -14.51
N GLN A 6 0.01 17.83 -14.81
CA GLN A 6 -0.81 18.48 -13.78
C GLN A 6 -1.70 17.46 -13.06
N SER A 7 -2.34 16.54 -13.76
CA SER A 7 -3.18 15.51 -13.16
C SER A 7 -2.36 14.55 -12.30
N LEU A 8 -1.14 14.19 -12.73
CA LEU A 8 -0.23 13.38 -11.94
C LEU A 8 0.22 14.09 -10.65
N LYS A 9 0.52 15.40 -10.72
CA LYS A 9 0.85 16.21 -9.54
C LYS A 9 -0.28 16.19 -8.51
N VAL A 10 -1.53 16.41 -8.97
CA VAL A 10 -2.73 16.38 -8.13
C VAL A 10 -2.95 14.99 -7.54
N TYR A 11 -2.87 13.97 -8.36
CA TYR A 11 -3.01 12.58 -7.94
C TYR A 11 -2.02 12.22 -6.82
N ASN A 12 -0.73 12.50 -7.01
CA ASN A 12 0.29 12.20 -6.02
C ASN A 12 0.08 12.97 -4.70
N ASP A 13 -0.31 14.26 -4.76
CA ASP A 13 -0.55 15.06 -3.55
C ASP A 13 -1.76 14.56 -2.76
N ILE A 14 -2.89 14.27 -3.44
CA ILE A 14 -4.09 13.75 -2.78
C ILE A 14 -3.83 12.35 -2.25
N ARG A 15 -3.24 11.45 -3.05
CA ARG A 15 -2.91 10.07 -2.65
C ARG A 15 -2.05 10.06 -1.39
N ARG A 16 -0.96 10.81 -1.38
CA ARG A 16 -0.07 10.94 -0.22
C ARG A 16 -0.85 11.41 1.01
N LYS A 17 -1.69 12.46 0.87
CA LYS A 17 -2.47 13.01 1.99
C LYS A 17 -3.52 12.04 2.53
N ILE A 18 -4.09 11.19 1.68
CA ILE A 18 -4.99 10.11 2.10
C ILE A 18 -4.20 9.06 2.89
N LEU A 19 -3.11 8.53 2.33
CA LEU A 19 -2.30 7.49 2.95
C LEU A 19 -1.62 7.92 4.26
N THR A 20 -1.34 9.23 4.41
CA THR A 20 -0.79 9.80 5.66
C THR A 20 -1.85 10.41 6.57
N SER A 21 -3.13 10.14 6.33
CA SER A 21 -4.30 10.63 7.09
C SER A 21 -4.41 12.13 7.29
N GLN A 22 -3.71 12.92 6.47
CA GLN A 22 -3.94 14.36 6.35
C GLN A 22 -5.31 14.66 5.73
N LEU A 23 -5.88 13.70 5.00
CA LEU A 23 -7.25 13.70 4.50
C LEU A 23 -7.97 12.51 5.14
N VAL A 24 -8.80 12.79 6.13
CA VAL A 24 -9.53 11.75 6.87
C VAL A 24 -10.67 11.16 6.03
N PRO A 25 -11.10 9.91 6.31
CA PRO A 25 -12.24 9.28 5.65
C PRO A 25 -13.47 10.18 5.63
N LYS A 26 -14.30 10.05 4.57
CA LYS A 26 -15.48 10.86 4.29
C LYS A 26 -15.21 12.34 4.01
N THR A 27 -13.96 12.82 4.00
CA THR A 27 -13.63 14.18 3.58
C THR A 27 -14.04 14.39 2.12
N ARG A 28 -14.82 15.46 1.88
CA ARG A 28 -15.24 15.85 0.53
C ARG A 28 -14.10 16.52 -0.23
N LEU A 29 -13.79 16.03 -1.42
CA LEU A 29 -12.73 16.53 -2.30
C LEU A 29 -13.36 17.43 -3.38
N LYS A 30 -13.43 18.76 -3.11
CA LYS A 30 -14.03 19.72 -4.04
C LYS A 30 -13.04 20.08 -5.16
N GLU A 31 -13.41 19.81 -6.41
CA GLU A 31 -12.57 20.06 -7.59
C GLU A 31 -12.07 21.50 -7.66
N ASP A 32 -12.96 22.48 -7.45
CA ASP A 32 -12.60 23.90 -7.52
C ASP A 32 -11.59 24.31 -6.45
N ALA A 33 -11.74 23.78 -5.24
CA ALA A 33 -10.83 24.08 -4.13
C ALA A 33 -9.43 23.52 -4.41
N TRP A 34 -9.35 22.29 -4.93
CA TRP A 34 -8.08 21.66 -5.29
C TRP A 34 -7.42 22.32 -6.50
N ALA A 35 -8.21 22.69 -7.52
CA ALA A 35 -7.73 23.42 -8.68
C ALA A 35 -7.07 24.75 -8.28
N LYS A 36 -7.74 25.52 -7.41
CA LYS A 36 -7.21 26.78 -6.87
C LYS A 36 -5.95 26.56 -6.02
N LYS A 37 -5.96 25.56 -5.12
CA LYS A 37 -4.87 25.28 -4.18
C LYS A 37 -3.56 24.88 -4.90
N LEU A 38 -3.66 24.10 -5.97
CA LEU A 38 -2.50 23.55 -6.69
C LEU A 38 -2.18 24.32 -7.98
N GLU A 39 -2.96 25.39 -8.29
CA GLU A 39 -2.80 26.22 -9.50
C GLU A 39 -2.86 25.38 -10.80
N VAL A 40 -3.87 24.49 -10.86
CA VAL A 40 -4.11 23.61 -12.00
C VAL A 40 -5.54 23.73 -12.53
N SER A 41 -5.81 23.12 -13.68
CA SER A 41 -7.18 23.10 -14.23
C SER A 41 -8.10 22.17 -13.45
N ARG A 42 -9.41 22.47 -13.41
CA ARG A 42 -10.44 21.57 -12.84
C ARG A 42 -10.43 20.20 -13.52
N MET A 43 -10.16 20.15 -14.83
CA MET A 43 -10.06 18.91 -15.59
C MET A 43 -8.92 18.02 -15.06
N ALA A 44 -7.75 18.61 -14.78
CA ALA A 44 -6.64 17.86 -14.20
C ALA A 44 -6.97 17.29 -12.81
N VAL A 45 -7.73 18.05 -12.00
CA VAL A 45 -8.21 17.56 -10.68
C VAL A 45 -9.19 16.39 -10.86
N ARG A 46 -10.17 16.54 -11.76
CA ARG A 46 -11.16 15.48 -12.04
C ARG A 46 -10.50 14.19 -12.54
N GLU A 47 -9.53 14.32 -13.43
CA GLU A 47 -8.75 13.19 -13.95
C GLU A 47 -7.99 12.46 -12.81
N ALA A 48 -7.33 13.21 -11.93
CA ALA A 48 -6.66 12.68 -10.75
C ALA A 48 -7.64 11.98 -9.79
N LEU A 49 -8.81 12.58 -9.54
CA LEU A 49 -9.84 12.00 -8.68
C LEU A 49 -10.46 10.74 -9.28
N ASN A 50 -10.66 10.68 -10.60
CA ASN A 50 -11.13 9.48 -11.29
C ASN A 50 -10.10 8.32 -11.20
N ARG A 51 -8.81 8.63 -11.27
CA ARG A 51 -7.76 7.64 -11.04
C ARG A 51 -7.80 7.10 -9.60
N LEU A 52 -7.92 8.00 -8.61
CA LEU A 52 -8.07 7.61 -7.20
C LEU A 52 -9.38 6.83 -6.93
N LEU A 53 -10.44 7.13 -7.68
CA LEU A 53 -11.70 6.36 -7.65
C LEU A 53 -11.48 4.94 -8.17
N GLY A 54 -10.73 4.76 -9.24
CA GLY A 54 -10.32 3.44 -9.74
C GLY A 54 -9.48 2.65 -8.74
N GLU A 55 -8.69 3.33 -7.91
CA GLU A 55 -7.91 2.73 -6.80
C GLU A 55 -8.73 2.55 -5.51
N ARG A 56 -10.01 2.94 -5.51
CA ARG A 56 -10.91 2.97 -4.34
C ARG A 56 -10.41 3.80 -3.15
N LEU A 57 -9.40 4.62 -3.32
CA LEU A 57 -8.97 5.60 -2.31
C LEU A 57 -10.00 6.74 -2.16
N VAL A 58 -10.84 6.90 -3.17
CA VAL A 58 -11.90 7.89 -3.24
C VAL A 58 -13.19 7.20 -3.69
N THR A 59 -14.33 7.65 -3.17
CA THR A 59 -15.67 7.21 -3.59
C THR A 59 -16.42 8.37 -4.23
N PHE A 60 -17.40 8.06 -5.10
CA PHE A 60 -18.31 9.05 -5.67
C PHE A 60 -19.66 8.96 -4.93
N GLY A 61 -20.07 10.06 -4.28
CA GLY A 61 -21.29 10.07 -3.48
C GLY A 61 -22.56 10.03 -4.32
N GLU A 62 -23.66 9.51 -3.80
CA GLU A 62 -24.96 9.39 -4.47
C GLU A 62 -25.50 10.75 -4.96
N LYS A 63 -25.28 11.81 -4.20
CA LYS A 63 -25.63 13.20 -4.56
C LYS A 63 -24.53 13.93 -5.33
N GLY A 64 -23.57 13.15 -5.84
CA GLY A 64 -22.41 13.66 -6.57
C GLY A 64 -21.27 14.14 -5.66
N GLY A 65 -20.08 14.21 -6.28
CA GLY A 65 -18.83 14.65 -5.64
C GLY A 65 -17.98 13.50 -5.14
N PHE A 66 -16.71 13.80 -4.99
CA PHE A 66 -15.70 12.84 -4.55
C PHE A 66 -15.46 12.94 -3.05
N PHE A 67 -15.27 11.80 -2.41
CA PHE A 67 -15.04 11.69 -0.97
C PHE A 67 -13.91 10.69 -0.71
N VAL A 68 -13.11 10.94 0.31
CA VAL A 68 -12.11 9.96 0.78
C VAL A 68 -12.83 8.70 1.25
N THR A 69 -12.38 7.54 0.80
CA THR A 69 -12.96 6.25 1.17
C THR A 69 -12.88 6.04 2.68
N SER A 70 -13.94 5.45 3.24
CA SER A 70 -13.98 4.95 4.61
C SER A 70 -13.95 3.43 4.54
N ILE A 71 -13.08 2.81 5.30
CA ILE A 71 -13.03 1.35 5.45
C ILE A 71 -13.54 0.95 6.83
N THR A 72 -14.09 -0.24 6.92
CA THR A 72 -14.62 -0.86 8.15
C THR A 72 -13.62 -1.88 8.70
N GLU A 73 -13.84 -2.37 9.91
CA GLU A 73 -13.08 -3.49 10.47
C GLU A 73 -13.23 -4.75 9.61
N ASP A 74 -14.45 -5.01 9.12
CA ASP A 74 -14.74 -6.13 8.24
C ASP A 74 -13.95 -6.04 6.91
N ASP A 75 -13.83 -4.84 6.32
CA ASP A 75 -12.96 -4.62 5.16
C ASP A 75 -11.49 -4.98 5.47
N ILE A 76 -11.00 -4.66 6.68
CA ILE A 76 -9.64 -4.96 7.11
C ILE A 76 -9.43 -6.47 7.20
N HIS A 77 -10.37 -7.20 7.83
CA HIS A 77 -10.33 -8.65 7.90
C HIS A 77 -10.33 -9.29 6.51
N GLN A 78 -11.24 -8.88 5.64
CA GLN A 78 -11.34 -9.39 4.27
C GLN A 78 -10.08 -9.10 3.45
N ILE A 79 -9.50 -7.91 3.58
CA ILE A 79 -8.24 -7.57 2.90
C ILE A 79 -7.09 -8.44 3.43
N ARG A 80 -7.00 -8.66 4.74
CA ARG A 80 -5.97 -9.54 5.31
C ARG A 80 -6.08 -10.96 4.79
N GLU A 81 -7.30 -11.53 4.76
CA GLU A 81 -7.55 -12.87 4.22
C GLU A 81 -7.18 -12.97 2.75
N LEU A 82 -7.54 -11.95 1.95
CA LEU A 82 -7.20 -11.89 0.55
C LEU A 82 -5.68 -11.82 0.32
N ARG A 83 -4.96 -11.00 1.11
CA ARG A 83 -3.50 -10.90 1.08
C ARG A 83 -2.87 -12.26 1.38
N GLU A 84 -3.34 -12.95 2.41
CA GLU A 84 -2.85 -14.27 2.78
C GLU A 84 -2.96 -15.25 1.60
N ILE A 85 -4.14 -15.29 0.94
CA ILE A 85 -4.36 -16.18 -0.21
C ILE A 85 -3.43 -15.81 -1.39
N LEU A 86 -3.36 -14.54 -1.76
CA LEU A 86 -2.61 -14.10 -2.94
C LEU A 86 -1.10 -14.13 -2.72
N GLU A 87 -0.63 -13.60 -1.58
CA GLU A 87 0.80 -13.39 -1.36
C GLU A 87 1.51 -14.65 -0.87
N VAL A 88 0.87 -15.49 -0.05
CA VAL A 88 1.42 -16.82 0.29
C VAL A 88 1.42 -17.73 -0.95
N GLY A 89 0.38 -17.65 -1.78
CA GLY A 89 0.36 -18.31 -3.09
C GLY A 89 1.49 -17.82 -4.00
N ALA A 90 1.75 -16.51 -4.02
CA ALA A 90 2.86 -15.93 -4.77
C ALA A 90 4.21 -16.42 -4.26
N LEU A 91 4.43 -16.47 -2.93
CA LEU A 91 5.66 -17.05 -2.35
C LEU A 91 5.93 -18.45 -2.86
N ARG A 92 4.93 -19.33 -2.89
CA ARG A 92 5.05 -20.71 -3.40
C ARG A 92 5.40 -20.75 -4.88
N LEU A 93 4.81 -19.86 -5.68
CA LEU A 93 5.10 -19.80 -7.12
C LEU A 93 6.49 -19.24 -7.39
N CYS A 94 6.87 -18.14 -6.75
CA CYS A 94 8.16 -17.51 -6.98
C CYS A 94 9.32 -18.33 -6.42
N PHE A 95 9.10 -19.10 -5.34
CA PHE A 95 10.14 -19.93 -4.73
C PHE A 95 10.76 -20.94 -5.72
N LYS A 96 9.96 -21.49 -6.63
CA LYS A 96 10.43 -22.42 -7.68
C LYS A 96 11.37 -21.74 -8.68
N LYS A 97 11.30 -20.43 -8.81
CA LYS A 97 12.05 -19.60 -9.77
C LYS A 97 12.97 -18.59 -9.06
N LEU A 98 13.14 -18.76 -7.74
CA LEU A 98 13.88 -17.80 -6.92
C LEU A 98 15.34 -17.72 -7.33
N THR A 99 15.79 -16.49 -7.59
CA THR A 99 17.17 -16.16 -7.95
C THR A 99 17.82 -15.26 -6.89
N ALA A 100 19.15 -15.15 -6.90
CA ALA A 100 19.86 -14.20 -6.06
C ALA A 100 19.44 -12.75 -6.33
N ALA A 101 19.11 -12.41 -7.58
CA ALA A 101 18.61 -11.08 -7.96
C ALA A 101 17.26 -10.77 -7.29
N HIS A 102 16.35 -11.73 -7.18
CA HIS A 102 15.09 -11.59 -6.47
C HIS A 102 15.31 -11.28 -4.98
N VAL A 103 16.18 -12.04 -4.32
CA VAL A 103 16.53 -11.83 -2.90
C VAL A 103 17.16 -10.44 -2.70
N SER A 104 18.10 -10.04 -3.58
CA SER A 104 18.75 -8.73 -3.52
C SER A 104 17.75 -7.59 -3.72
N ARG A 105 16.77 -7.75 -4.62
CA ARG A 105 15.71 -6.76 -4.85
C ARG A 105 14.85 -6.56 -3.60
N LEU A 106 14.41 -7.65 -2.97
CA LEU A 106 13.62 -7.57 -1.72
C LEU A 106 14.42 -6.94 -0.59
N MET A 107 15.70 -7.34 -0.44
CA MET A 107 16.56 -6.76 0.59
C MET A 107 16.77 -5.27 0.40
N LYS A 108 16.96 -4.80 -0.84
CA LYS A 108 17.05 -3.37 -1.15
C LYS A 108 15.79 -2.60 -0.73
N ILE A 109 14.60 -3.18 -0.93
CA ILE A 109 13.35 -2.55 -0.49
C ILE A 109 13.29 -2.44 1.04
N CYS A 110 13.79 -3.46 1.77
CA CYS A 110 13.92 -3.37 3.22
C CYS A 110 14.91 -2.25 3.63
N ASP A 111 16.05 -2.10 2.93
CA ASP A 111 17.01 -1.03 3.21
C ASP A 111 16.43 0.35 2.93
N ASP A 112 15.69 0.51 1.82
CA ASP A 112 14.97 1.75 1.50
C ASP A 112 13.91 2.06 2.58
N PHE A 113 13.16 1.05 3.05
CA PHE A 113 12.18 1.17 4.13
C PHE A 113 12.84 1.68 5.42
N SER A 114 13.90 1.02 5.90
CA SER A 114 14.63 1.42 7.11
C SER A 114 15.14 2.85 7.01
N SER A 115 15.76 3.21 5.88
CA SER A 115 16.27 4.57 5.65
C SER A 115 15.16 5.62 5.72
N MET A 116 13.97 5.33 5.19
CA MET A 116 12.83 6.24 5.24
C MET A 116 12.29 6.40 6.68
N VAL A 117 12.27 5.32 7.47
CA VAL A 117 11.88 5.35 8.88
C VAL A 117 12.87 6.18 9.70
N GLU A 118 14.18 5.96 9.54
CA GLU A 118 15.24 6.70 10.22
C GLU A 118 15.19 8.22 9.93
N GLN A 119 14.80 8.58 8.71
CA GLN A 119 14.64 9.98 8.29
C GLN A 119 13.29 10.60 8.70
N GLY A 120 12.39 9.84 9.33
CA GLY A 120 11.04 10.28 9.68
C GLY A 120 10.11 10.45 8.46
N TYR A 121 10.49 9.89 7.29
CA TYR A 121 9.70 9.93 6.07
C TYR A 121 8.72 8.76 6.00
N PHE A 122 7.75 8.74 6.91
CA PHE A 122 6.84 7.61 7.11
C PHE A 122 5.93 7.32 5.89
N SER A 123 5.57 8.34 5.11
CA SER A 123 4.83 8.09 3.87
C SER A 123 5.63 7.29 2.85
N GLY A 124 6.94 7.52 2.78
CA GLY A 124 7.84 6.73 1.95
C GLY A 124 8.01 5.31 2.48
N ALA A 125 8.09 5.14 3.81
CA ALA A 125 8.14 3.82 4.43
C ALA A 125 6.88 2.99 4.09
N LEU A 126 5.68 3.59 4.15
CA LEU A 126 4.43 2.92 3.72
C LEU A 126 4.46 2.53 2.23
N GLU A 127 5.01 3.38 1.37
CA GLU A 127 5.18 3.05 -0.06
C GLU A 127 6.19 1.92 -0.27
N ALA A 128 7.25 1.86 0.52
CA ALA A 128 8.22 0.77 0.47
C ALA A 128 7.63 -0.54 1.00
N ASP A 129 6.79 -0.50 2.05
CA ASP A 129 6.01 -1.64 2.52
C ASP A 129 5.11 -2.22 1.42
N MET A 130 4.30 -1.37 0.79
CA MET A 130 3.47 -1.78 -0.36
C MET A 130 4.32 -2.39 -1.48
N LYS A 131 5.50 -1.79 -1.76
CA LYS A 131 6.39 -2.28 -2.81
C LYS A 131 7.02 -3.62 -2.49
N PHE A 132 7.27 -3.92 -1.21
CA PHE A 132 7.73 -5.24 -0.78
C PHE A 132 6.72 -6.32 -1.16
N HIS A 133 5.47 -6.13 -0.79
CA HIS A 133 4.39 -7.08 -1.06
C HIS A 133 4.07 -7.21 -2.56
N GLU A 134 4.00 -6.09 -3.27
CA GLU A 134 3.85 -6.09 -4.73
C GLU A 134 4.99 -6.86 -5.42
N THR A 135 6.23 -6.71 -4.93
CA THR A 135 7.39 -7.40 -5.50
C THR A 135 7.28 -8.92 -5.36
N LEU A 136 6.70 -9.45 -4.28
CA LEU A 136 6.44 -10.89 -4.15
C LEU A 136 5.51 -11.39 -5.26
N ILE A 137 4.49 -10.60 -5.62
CA ILE A 137 3.57 -10.91 -6.72
C ILE A 137 4.29 -10.83 -8.08
N GLU A 138 5.03 -9.73 -8.34
CA GLU A 138 5.79 -9.53 -9.59
C GLU A 138 6.79 -10.66 -9.86
N MET A 139 7.48 -11.14 -8.83
CA MET A 139 8.47 -12.22 -8.93
C MET A 139 7.87 -13.54 -9.40
N THR A 140 6.56 -13.73 -9.32
CA THR A 140 5.90 -14.93 -9.87
C THR A 140 5.94 -14.96 -11.39
N GLY A 141 6.03 -13.82 -12.05
CA GLY A 141 5.85 -13.65 -13.50
C GLY A 141 4.45 -14.02 -13.98
N ASN A 142 3.46 -14.09 -13.07
CA ASN A 142 2.08 -14.40 -13.41
C ASN A 142 1.27 -13.10 -13.55
N GLU A 143 1.09 -12.67 -14.80
CA GLU A 143 0.37 -11.44 -15.13
C GLU A 143 -1.07 -11.42 -14.59
N LYS A 144 -1.75 -12.56 -14.56
CA LYS A 144 -3.12 -12.66 -14.03
C LYS A 144 -3.16 -12.47 -12.52
N LEU A 145 -2.18 -13.01 -11.81
CA LEU A 145 -2.05 -12.81 -10.36
C LEU A 145 -1.70 -11.33 -10.06
N TYR A 146 -0.81 -10.74 -10.85
CA TYR A 146 -0.46 -9.32 -10.74
C TYR A 146 -1.69 -8.42 -10.91
N GLN A 147 -2.48 -8.65 -11.97
CA GLN A 147 -3.73 -7.90 -12.21
C GLN A 147 -4.74 -8.11 -11.07
N ALA A 148 -4.95 -9.35 -10.61
CA ALA A 148 -5.84 -9.65 -9.50
C ALA A 148 -5.43 -8.92 -8.22
N TYR A 149 -4.13 -8.90 -7.89
CA TYR A 149 -3.58 -8.18 -6.74
C TYR A 149 -3.84 -6.67 -6.82
N HIS A 150 -3.57 -6.06 -7.96
CA HIS A 150 -3.79 -4.61 -8.15
C HIS A 150 -5.26 -4.21 -8.15
N THR A 151 -6.15 -5.04 -8.68
CA THR A 151 -7.60 -4.76 -8.70
C THR A 151 -8.29 -5.07 -7.37
N SER A 152 -7.64 -5.79 -6.47
CA SER A 152 -8.18 -6.15 -5.15
C SER A 152 -8.13 -5.01 -4.11
N HIS A 153 -7.51 -3.88 -4.47
CA HIS A 153 -7.46 -2.67 -3.64
C HIS A 153 -6.84 -2.85 -2.24
N ILE A 154 -5.87 -3.74 -2.14
CA ILE A 154 -5.13 -4.03 -0.89
C ILE A 154 -4.53 -2.75 -0.27
N VAL A 155 -4.26 -1.73 -1.08
CA VAL A 155 -3.79 -0.40 -0.62
C VAL A 155 -4.72 0.22 0.43
N LEU A 156 -5.99 -0.16 0.48
CA LEU A 156 -6.95 0.35 1.47
C LEU A 156 -6.56 -0.03 2.91
N PHE A 157 -5.81 -1.11 3.09
CA PHE A 157 -5.29 -1.52 4.41
C PHE A 157 -4.48 -0.39 5.07
N HIS A 158 -3.70 0.35 4.29
CA HIS A 158 -2.88 1.46 4.79
C HIS A 158 -3.67 2.72 5.17
N LEU A 159 -4.97 2.81 4.80
CA LEU A 159 -5.80 3.97 5.16
C LEU A 159 -5.99 4.10 6.68
N LYS A 160 -6.09 2.99 7.40
CA LYS A 160 -6.19 3.03 8.86
C LYS A 160 -4.83 3.23 9.54
N LEU A 161 -3.76 2.65 9.00
CA LEU A 161 -2.41 2.85 9.52
C LEU A 161 -1.98 4.33 9.56
N GLY A 162 -2.54 5.15 8.65
CA GLY A 162 -2.27 6.58 8.65
C GLY A 162 -3.05 7.43 9.66
N LYS A 163 -4.03 6.88 10.41
CA LYS A 163 -4.91 7.66 11.32
C LYS A 163 -4.34 7.94 12.69
N THR A 164 -3.28 7.29 13.08
CA THR A 164 -2.80 7.26 14.44
C THR A 164 -1.41 7.80 14.56
N GLN A 165 -1.11 8.12 15.79
CA GLN A 165 0.24 8.37 16.24
C GLN A 165 1.13 7.25 15.66
N ILE A 166 2.06 7.63 14.79
CA ILE A 166 3.00 6.69 14.18
C ILE A 166 3.86 6.13 15.30
N TYR A 167 3.65 4.88 15.63
CA TYR A 167 4.51 4.18 16.56
C TYR A 167 5.74 3.68 15.80
N LEU A 168 6.91 4.24 16.08
CA LEU A 168 8.18 3.81 15.50
C LEU A 168 8.42 2.31 15.68
N ASP A 169 7.94 1.76 16.79
CA ASP A 169 8.05 0.33 17.10
C ASP A 169 7.35 -0.54 16.06
N ASP A 170 6.20 -0.12 15.51
CA ASP A 170 5.49 -0.87 14.46
C ASP A 170 6.28 -0.90 13.14
N PHE A 171 6.92 0.21 12.77
CA PHE A 171 7.79 0.24 11.60
C PHE A 171 9.03 -0.63 11.77
N ASN A 172 9.68 -0.56 12.94
CA ASN A 172 10.85 -1.39 13.25
C ASN A 172 10.50 -2.88 13.25
N GLN A 173 9.32 -3.23 13.79
CA GLN A 173 8.82 -4.60 13.76
C GLN A 173 8.52 -5.06 12.34
N THR A 174 7.90 -4.22 11.51
CA THR A 174 7.63 -4.50 10.09
C THR A 174 8.93 -4.76 9.33
N ASP A 175 9.96 -3.92 9.50
CA ASP A 175 11.28 -4.14 8.87
C ASP A 175 11.91 -5.47 9.29
N THR A 176 11.87 -5.76 10.60
CA THR A 176 12.39 -7.02 11.15
C THR A 176 11.68 -8.23 10.52
N GLU A 177 10.36 -8.18 10.37
CA GLU A 177 9.56 -9.25 9.78
C GLU A 177 9.84 -9.43 8.29
N HIS A 178 9.93 -8.33 7.51
CA HIS A 178 10.28 -8.37 6.10
C HIS A 178 11.66 -8.98 5.89
N ARG A 179 12.69 -8.53 6.63
CA ARG A 179 14.04 -9.09 6.55
C ARG A 179 14.06 -10.57 6.89
N LYS A 180 13.28 -11.00 7.87
CA LYS A 180 13.14 -12.41 8.24
C LYS A 180 12.53 -13.26 7.12
N ILE A 181 11.49 -12.75 6.45
CA ILE A 181 10.90 -13.41 5.26
C ILE A 181 11.97 -13.57 4.17
N VAL A 182 12.70 -12.48 3.85
CA VAL A 182 13.77 -12.51 2.84
C VAL A 182 14.88 -13.50 3.22
N GLN A 183 15.26 -13.55 4.50
CA GLN A 183 16.26 -14.49 4.99
C GLN A 183 15.80 -15.95 4.79
N TYR A 184 14.55 -16.29 5.12
CA TYR A 184 14.01 -17.61 4.88
C TYR A 184 13.96 -17.99 3.38
N LEU A 185 13.64 -17.02 2.52
CA LEU A 185 13.71 -17.23 1.08
C LEU A 185 15.13 -17.51 0.62
N LYS A 186 16.12 -16.75 1.10
CA LYS A 186 17.55 -16.94 0.80
C LYS A 186 18.03 -18.32 1.26
N GLU A 187 17.58 -18.77 2.42
CA GLU A 187 17.92 -20.09 2.99
C GLU A 187 17.10 -21.24 2.39
N LYS A 188 16.22 -20.95 1.42
CA LYS A 188 15.30 -21.92 0.81
C LYS A 188 14.36 -22.62 1.80
N LYS A 189 13.98 -21.91 2.86
CA LYS A 189 13.07 -22.36 3.92
C LYS A 189 11.65 -21.86 3.66
N ILE A 190 11.00 -22.38 2.61
CA ILE A 190 9.70 -21.85 2.13
C ILE A 190 8.61 -21.87 3.21
N LYS A 191 8.48 -22.96 3.99
CA LYS A 191 7.45 -23.06 5.04
C LYS A 191 7.63 -21.97 6.11
N GLN A 192 8.87 -21.70 6.51
CA GLN A 192 9.16 -20.63 7.47
C GLN A 192 8.87 -19.24 6.89
N ALA A 193 9.12 -19.04 5.59
CA ALA A 193 8.78 -17.78 4.92
C ALA A 193 7.25 -17.57 4.87
N GLU A 194 6.47 -18.62 4.55
CA GLU A 194 5.01 -18.60 4.57
C GLU A 194 4.47 -18.27 5.97
N GLU A 195 4.94 -18.98 7.00
CA GLU A 195 4.52 -18.74 8.38
C GLU A 195 4.88 -17.32 8.87
N ALA A 196 6.06 -16.83 8.47
CA ALA A 196 6.48 -15.46 8.81
C ALA A 196 5.60 -14.42 8.13
N LEU A 197 5.21 -14.63 6.87
CA LEU A 197 4.33 -13.72 6.14
C LEU A 197 2.90 -13.73 6.73
N ILE A 198 2.35 -14.89 7.08
CA ILE A 198 1.04 -15.00 7.74
C ILE A 198 1.04 -14.27 9.08
N LYS A 199 2.09 -14.45 9.90
CA LYS A 199 2.23 -13.74 11.18
C LYS A 199 2.36 -12.23 11.00
N HIS A 200 3.07 -11.79 9.97
CA HIS A 200 3.19 -10.39 9.60
C HIS A 200 1.81 -9.78 9.29
N PHE A 201 0.97 -10.46 8.51
CA PHE A 201 -0.39 -9.99 8.22
C PHE A 201 -1.27 -9.94 9.48
N ALA A 202 -1.23 -10.97 10.32
CA ALA A 202 -2.03 -11.01 11.54
C ALA A 202 -1.64 -9.89 12.52
N ARG A 203 -0.33 -9.61 12.66
CA ARG A 203 0.14 -8.49 13.48
C ARG A 203 -0.29 -7.14 12.89
N GLY A 204 -0.11 -6.96 11.56
CA GLY A 204 -0.54 -5.73 10.88
C GLY A 204 -2.04 -5.47 11.03
N GLU A 205 -2.88 -6.52 10.95
CA GLU A 205 -4.32 -6.43 11.22
C GLU A 205 -4.60 -6.00 12.65
N ALA A 206 -3.98 -6.66 13.65
CA ALA A 206 -4.15 -6.31 15.05
C ALA A 206 -3.74 -4.86 15.32
N ALA A 207 -2.58 -4.43 14.80
CA ALA A 207 -2.11 -3.04 14.94
C ALA A 207 -3.09 -2.01 14.35
N VAL A 208 -3.78 -2.35 13.25
CA VAL A 208 -4.79 -1.48 12.63
C VAL A 208 -6.07 -1.43 13.45
N LEU A 209 -6.49 -2.54 14.06
CA LEU A 209 -7.73 -2.64 14.84
C LEU A 209 -7.57 -2.06 16.26
N ASP A 210 -6.42 -2.23 16.89
CA ASP A 210 -6.12 -1.71 18.23
C ASP A 210 -5.95 -0.17 18.27
N LEU A 211 -5.95 0.46 17.11
CA LEU A 211 -5.81 1.91 16.96
C LEU A 211 -7.17 2.66 16.93
N ASP A 212 -8.28 2.01 17.15
CA ASP A 212 -9.60 2.60 17.35
C ASP A 212 -9.89 2.85 18.83
#